data_57ddd70985533d9dc493406f0ca41eb1
#
_entry.id   57ddd70985533d9dc493406f0ca41eb1
#
_cell.length_a   1.000
_cell.length_b   1.000
_cell.length_c   1.000
_cell.angle_alpha   90.00
_cell.angle_beta   90.00
_cell.angle_gamma   90.00
#
_symmetry.space_group_name_H-M   'P 1'
#
loop_
_entity.id
_entity.type
_entity.pdbx_description
1 polymer ?
#
loop_
_entity_poly.entity_id
_entity_poly.type
_entity_poly.pdbx_seq_one_letter_code
_entity_poly.pdbx_strand_id
1 'polypeptide(L)'
;MAPGAVMVSGLVKRRYNGYVAVAGPLTNLTLFIIGIPVWVLILGITGAFDFSHTPLFETGLSLSVYLDGNSILWQSMLIDAGIVWLYANLILGLFNMIPWGPLDGAKVKDWSESAFYTVFLIFLIPVISMFFGFWSPYNLLEGLVNLIF
;
A
#
# COMPACT_ATOMS: atom_id res chain seq x y z
N MET A 1 16.79 -3.65 14.33
CA MET A 1 15.88 -2.48 14.26
C MET A 1 14.69 -2.89 13.41
N ALA A 2 13.46 -2.64 13.86
CA ALA A 2 12.29 -2.93 13.05
C ALA A 2 12.17 -1.89 11.92
N PRO A 3 11.93 -2.29 10.66
CA PRO A 3 11.71 -1.34 9.57
C PRO A 3 10.46 -0.49 9.89
N GLY A 4 10.59 0.81 9.77
CA GLY A 4 9.51 1.77 10.02
C GLY A 4 9.36 2.27 11.47
N ALA A 5 10.20 1.85 12.41
CA ALA A 5 10.16 2.37 13.77
C ALA A 5 10.96 3.68 13.88
N VAL A 6 10.28 4.78 14.17
CA VAL A 6 10.91 6.06 14.52
C VAL A 6 11.16 6.10 16.02
N MET A 7 12.44 6.13 16.42
CA MET A 7 12.83 6.33 17.81
C MET A 7 12.88 7.85 18.10
N VAL A 8 11.94 8.34 18.89
CA VAL A 8 11.98 9.71 19.39
C VAL A 8 12.74 9.70 20.71
N SER A 9 13.96 10.26 20.72
CA SER A 9 14.77 10.41 21.93
C SER A 9 14.39 11.70 22.67
N GLY A 10 14.00 11.60 23.94
CA GLY A 10 13.68 12.71 24.82
C GLY A 10 12.40 12.51 25.62
N LEU A 11 12.15 13.37 26.61
CA LEU A 11 10.91 13.39 27.39
C LEU A 11 9.77 14.00 26.55
N VAL A 12 9.24 13.22 25.60
CA VAL A 12 8.11 13.65 24.77
C VAL A 12 6.82 13.38 25.53
N LYS A 13 5.95 14.41 25.64
CA LYS A 13 4.63 14.23 26.24
C LYS A 13 3.84 13.18 25.44
N ARG A 14 3.11 12.31 26.14
CA ARG A 14 2.29 11.22 25.57
C ARG A 14 1.46 11.65 24.34
N ARG A 15 0.92 12.86 24.36
CA ARG A 15 0.15 13.45 23.26
C ARG A 15 0.97 13.64 21.99
N TYR A 16 2.18 14.19 22.09
CA TYR A 16 3.05 14.41 20.93
C TYR A 16 3.57 13.09 20.36
N ASN A 17 3.86 12.13 21.21
CA ASN A 17 4.27 10.81 20.79
C ASN A 17 3.16 10.11 19.97
N GLY A 18 1.89 10.26 20.36
CA GLY A 18 0.74 9.77 19.60
C GLY A 18 0.60 10.43 18.23
N TYR A 19 0.74 11.75 18.14
CA TYR A 19 0.69 12.48 16.85
C TYR A 19 1.80 12.05 15.90
N VAL A 20 3.04 11.92 16.40
CA VAL A 20 4.17 11.46 15.58
C VAL A 20 3.95 10.01 15.13
N ALA A 21 3.45 9.15 16.03
CA ALA A 21 3.21 7.76 15.70
C ALA A 21 2.11 7.57 14.65
N VAL A 22 1.02 8.34 14.70
CA VAL A 22 -0.06 8.20 13.71
C VAL A 22 0.32 8.73 12.32
N ALA A 23 1.32 9.63 12.24
CA ALA A 23 1.77 10.20 10.97
C ALA A 23 2.28 9.14 9.99
N GLY A 24 2.97 8.10 10.46
CA GLY A 24 3.47 7.00 9.62
C GLY A 24 2.34 6.28 8.86
N PRO A 25 1.39 5.66 9.57
CA PRO A 25 0.22 5.05 8.94
C PRO A 25 -0.57 6.02 8.05
N LEU A 26 -0.80 7.27 8.48
CA LEU A 26 -1.50 8.26 7.65
C LEU A 26 -0.75 8.61 6.37
N THR A 27 0.59 8.62 6.39
CA THR A 27 1.39 8.79 5.16
C THR A 27 1.14 7.64 4.19
N ASN A 28 1.16 6.39 4.66
CA ASN A 28 0.84 5.24 3.82
C ASN A 28 -0.59 5.31 3.25
N LEU A 29 -1.56 5.73 4.05
CA LEU A 29 -2.93 5.94 3.58
C LEU A 29 -3.00 7.01 2.48
N THR A 30 -2.29 8.12 2.68
CA THR A 30 -2.21 9.22 1.70
C THR A 30 -1.57 8.74 0.40
N LEU A 31 -0.45 8.01 0.49
CA LEU A 31 0.24 7.44 -0.67
C LEU A 31 -0.61 6.39 -1.40
N PHE A 32 -1.42 5.61 -0.68
CA PHE A 32 -2.39 4.70 -1.27
C PHE A 32 -3.48 5.46 -2.04
N ILE A 33 -4.13 6.44 -1.39
CA ILE A 33 -5.25 7.18 -2.00
C ILE A 33 -4.78 8.03 -3.20
N ILE A 34 -3.67 8.76 -3.06
CA ILE A 34 -3.10 9.57 -4.15
C ILE A 34 -2.47 8.66 -5.22
N GLY A 35 -1.94 7.53 -4.83
CA GLY A 35 -1.37 6.54 -5.75
C GLY A 35 -2.37 6.05 -6.78
N ILE A 36 -3.64 5.86 -6.43
CA ILE A 36 -4.67 5.40 -7.37
C ILE A 36 -4.77 6.31 -8.61
N PRO A 37 -5.13 7.60 -8.51
CA PRO A 37 -5.24 8.46 -9.68
C PRO A 37 -3.89 8.69 -10.39
N VAL A 38 -2.79 8.73 -9.65
CA VAL A 38 -1.45 8.89 -10.24
C VAL A 38 -1.11 7.69 -11.12
N TRP A 39 -1.31 6.46 -10.64
CA TRP A 39 -1.04 5.25 -11.43
C TRP A 39 -2.00 5.09 -12.59
N VAL A 40 -3.30 5.42 -12.43
CA VAL A 40 -4.25 5.43 -13.55
C VAL A 40 -3.79 6.39 -14.66
N LEU A 41 -3.33 7.59 -14.30
CA LEU A 41 -2.80 8.55 -15.28
C LEU A 41 -1.51 8.05 -15.95
N ILE A 42 -0.57 7.50 -15.19
CA ILE A 42 0.67 6.94 -15.76
C ILE A 42 0.35 5.83 -16.75
N LEU A 43 -0.49 4.87 -16.38
CA LEU A 43 -0.86 3.75 -17.23
C LEU A 43 -1.62 4.21 -18.48
N GLY A 44 -2.56 5.15 -18.32
CA GLY A 44 -3.31 5.72 -19.43
C GLY A 44 -2.43 6.48 -20.43
N ILE A 45 -1.56 7.38 -19.96
CA ILE A 45 -0.66 8.17 -20.85
C ILE A 45 0.37 7.27 -21.55
N THR A 46 0.84 6.22 -20.88
CA THR A 46 1.84 5.30 -21.45
C THR A 46 1.23 4.20 -22.31
N GLY A 47 -0.10 4.09 -22.36
CA GLY A 47 -0.78 3.05 -23.12
C GLY A 47 -0.60 1.63 -22.53
N ALA A 48 -0.37 1.54 -21.22
CA ALA A 48 -0.19 0.27 -20.53
C ALA A 48 -1.56 -0.31 -20.12
N PHE A 49 -2.28 -0.88 -21.11
CA PHE A 49 -3.65 -1.38 -20.96
C PHE A 49 -3.74 -2.91 -20.93
N ASP A 50 -2.64 -3.61 -21.16
CA ASP A 50 -2.64 -5.08 -21.15
C ASP A 50 -2.43 -5.63 -19.76
N PHE A 51 -3.53 -5.87 -19.07
CA PHE A 51 -3.57 -6.52 -17.76
C PHE A 51 -3.64 -8.05 -17.84
N SER A 52 -3.46 -8.64 -19.02
CA SER A 52 -3.56 -10.10 -19.20
C SER A 52 -2.32 -10.88 -18.75
N HIS A 53 -1.21 -10.22 -18.48
CA HIS A 53 0.00 -10.87 -17.98
C HIS A 53 -0.18 -11.39 -16.56
N THR A 54 0.53 -12.45 -16.22
CA THR A 54 0.51 -12.98 -14.85
C THR A 54 1.32 -12.08 -13.93
N PRO A 55 0.72 -11.54 -12.85
CA PRO A 55 1.42 -10.69 -11.90
C PRO A 55 2.67 -11.36 -11.32
N LEU A 56 3.71 -10.57 -11.08
CA LEU A 56 5.01 -11.03 -10.59
C LEU A 56 4.91 -11.91 -9.34
N PHE A 57 4.00 -11.61 -8.43
CA PHE A 57 3.80 -12.39 -7.21
C PHE A 57 3.17 -13.76 -7.45
N GLU A 58 2.34 -13.90 -8.48
CA GLU A 58 1.72 -15.18 -8.85
C GLU A 58 2.73 -16.11 -9.54
N THR A 59 3.72 -15.55 -10.22
CA THR A 59 4.79 -16.31 -10.88
C THR A 59 5.99 -16.60 -9.98
N GLY A 60 5.88 -16.38 -8.68
CA GLY A 60 6.96 -16.62 -7.74
C GLY A 60 8.14 -15.65 -7.89
N LEU A 61 7.88 -14.39 -8.22
CA LEU A 61 8.88 -13.35 -8.47
C LEU A 61 9.82 -13.62 -9.63
N SER A 62 9.37 -14.34 -10.64
CA SER A 62 10.16 -14.61 -11.84
C SER A 62 10.15 -13.41 -12.79
N LEU A 63 11.32 -12.85 -13.07
CA LEU A 63 11.46 -11.74 -14.01
C LEU A 63 11.15 -12.14 -15.46
N SER A 64 11.04 -13.44 -15.75
CA SER A 64 10.71 -13.93 -17.08
C SER A 64 9.33 -13.50 -17.58
N VAL A 65 8.43 -13.12 -16.68
CA VAL A 65 7.10 -12.59 -17.02
C VAL A 65 7.16 -11.29 -17.83
N TYR A 66 8.29 -10.55 -17.72
CA TYR A 66 8.51 -9.30 -18.44
C TYR A 66 9.29 -9.47 -19.75
N LEU A 67 9.52 -10.70 -20.19
CA LEU A 67 10.27 -10.98 -21.41
C LEU A 67 9.35 -11.61 -22.47
N ASP A 68 9.33 -11.01 -23.65
CA ASP A 68 8.75 -11.59 -24.85
C ASP A 68 9.86 -11.77 -25.89
N GLY A 69 10.43 -12.97 -25.92
CA GLY A 69 11.64 -13.25 -26.69
C GLY A 69 12.82 -12.37 -26.22
N ASN A 70 13.27 -11.45 -27.09
CA ASN A 70 14.35 -10.50 -26.80
C ASN A 70 13.86 -9.10 -26.40
N SER A 71 12.56 -8.87 -26.30
CA SER A 71 11.97 -7.59 -25.92
C SER A 71 11.54 -7.57 -24.46
N ILE A 72 11.59 -6.39 -23.85
CA ILE A 72 11.14 -6.16 -22.47
C ILE A 72 9.72 -5.61 -22.52
N LEU A 73 8.81 -6.24 -21.80
CA LEU A 73 7.42 -5.80 -21.63
C LEU A 73 7.35 -4.69 -20.55
N TRP A 74 7.87 -3.50 -20.89
CA TRP A 74 7.95 -2.37 -19.94
C TRP A 74 6.56 -1.90 -19.46
N GLN A 75 5.52 -2.09 -20.27
CA GLN A 75 4.14 -1.75 -19.90
C GLN A 75 3.64 -2.66 -18.77
N SER A 76 3.90 -3.96 -18.86
CA SER A 76 3.60 -4.92 -17.79
C SER A 76 4.36 -4.60 -16.51
N MET A 77 5.63 -4.17 -16.61
CA MET A 77 6.40 -3.70 -15.46
C MET A 77 5.77 -2.46 -14.79
N LEU A 78 5.23 -1.53 -15.57
CA LEU A 78 4.54 -0.36 -15.03
C LEU A 78 3.24 -0.74 -14.32
N ILE A 79 2.47 -1.65 -14.88
CA ILE A 79 1.24 -2.17 -14.26
C ILE A 79 1.58 -2.80 -12.91
N ASP A 80 2.55 -3.72 -12.87
CA ASP A 80 2.95 -4.37 -11.62
C ASP A 80 3.54 -3.38 -10.61
N ALA A 81 4.30 -2.38 -11.05
CA ALA A 81 4.79 -1.33 -10.16
C ALA A 81 3.64 -0.56 -9.48
N GLY A 82 2.58 -0.23 -10.22
CA GLY A 82 1.38 0.40 -9.68
C GLY A 82 0.66 -0.50 -8.68
N ILE A 83 0.50 -1.78 -9.03
CA ILE A 83 -0.13 -2.78 -8.17
C ILE A 83 0.68 -2.93 -6.87
N VAL A 84 1.99 -3.13 -6.97
CA VAL A 84 2.91 -3.27 -5.81
C VAL A 84 2.89 -2.02 -4.94
N TRP A 85 2.86 -0.82 -5.55
CA TRP A 85 2.75 0.43 -4.81
C TRP A 85 1.51 0.47 -3.92
N LEU A 86 0.36 0.12 -4.47
CA LEU A 86 -0.91 0.12 -3.71
C LEU A 86 -0.90 -0.95 -2.62
N TYR A 87 -0.47 -2.18 -2.93
CA TYR A 87 -0.34 -3.24 -1.93
C TYR A 87 0.60 -2.85 -0.80
N ALA A 88 1.80 -2.35 -1.13
CA ALA A 88 2.81 -2.01 -0.15
C ALA A 88 2.31 -0.95 0.84
N ASN A 89 1.69 0.12 0.35
CA ASN A 89 1.18 1.18 1.23
C ASN A 89 0.04 0.69 2.12
N LEU A 90 -0.85 -0.16 1.62
CA LEU A 90 -1.95 -0.71 2.40
C LEU A 90 -1.43 -1.68 3.49
N ILE A 91 -0.55 -2.60 3.12
CA ILE A 91 0.02 -3.59 4.04
C ILE A 91 0.94 -2.94 5.08
N LEU A 92 1.82 -2.01 4.66
CA LEU A 92 2.71 -1.29 5.59
C LEU A 92 1.93 -0.41 6.55
N GLY A 93 0.84 0.23 6.10
CA GLY A 93 -0.05 0.99 6.96
C GLY A 93 -0.69 0.13 8.02
N LEU A 94 -1.23 -1.04 7.65
CA LEU A 94 -1.78 -2.01 8.60
C LEU A 94 -0.70 -2.53 9.56
N PHE A 95 0.47 -2.91 9.03
CA PHE A 95 1.56 -3.44 9.84
C PHE A 95 2.01 -2.42 10.91
N ASN A 96 2.14 -1.15 10.54
CA ASN A 96 2.50 -0.09 11.47
C ASN A 96 1.46 0.13 12.57
N MET A 97 0.19 -0.23 12.32
CA MET A 97 -0.90 -0.15 13.30
C MET A 97 -1.02 -1.37 14.22
N ILE A 98 -0.16 -2.39 14.09
CA ILE A 98 -0.14 -3.51 15.04
C ILE A 98 0.24 -2.97 16.45
N PRO A 99 -0.57 -3.22 17.50
CA PRO A 99 -0.35 -2.64 18.82
C PRO A 99 0.68 -3.43 19.63
N TRP A 100 1.85 -3.69 19.05
CA TRP A 100 2.89 -4.49 19.70
C TRP A 100 4.30 -3.93 19.45
N GLY A 101 5.12 -3.95 20.51
CA GLY A 101 6.54 -3.63 20.47
C GLY A 101 6.83 -2.17 20.09
N PRO A 102 7.82 -1.93 19.21
CA PRO A 102 8.24 -0.58 18.82
C PRO A 102 7.34 0.04 17.75
N LEU A 103 6.31 -0.68 17.28
CA LEU A 103 5.42 -0.24 16.21
C LEU A 103 4.54 0.95 16.65
N ASP A 104 4.10 1.73 15.70
CA ASP A 104 3.36 2.96 15.97
C ASP A 104 1.97 2.69 16.56
N GLY A 105 1.35 1.56 16.23
CA GLY A 105 0.05 1.16 16.76
C GLY A 105 -0.01 1.13 18.28
N ALA A 106 1.04 0.66 18.96
CA ALA A 106 1.11 0.68 20.43
C ALA A 106 1.07 2.11 20.97
N LYS A 107 1.85 3.02 20.39
CA LYS A 107 1.93 4.43 20.80
C LYS A 107 0.62 5.18 20.51
N VAL A 108 -0.02 4.90 19.36
CA VAL A 108 -1.32 5.48 19.00
C VAL A 108 -2.39 5.00 19.97
N LYS A 109 -2.42 3.71 20.30
CA LYS A 109 -3.36 3.13 21.27
C LYS A 109 -3.19 3.73 22.66
N ASP A 110 -1.95 3.88 23.12
CA ASP A 110 -1.63 4.53 24.39
C ASP A 110 -2.07 5.99 24.45
N TRP A 111 -2.00 6.69 23.31
CA TRP A 111 -2.45 8.07 23.21
C TRP A 111 -3.97 8.19 23.16
N SER A 112 -4.62 7.43 22.27
CA SER A 112 -6.07 7.44 22.05
C SER A 112 -6.54 6.12 21.45
N GLU A 113 -7.33 5.36 22.22
CA GLU A 113 -7.92 4.12 21.73
C GLU A 113 -8.86 4.33 20.54
N SER A 114 -9.65 5.42 20.57
CA SER A 114 -10.54 5.77 19.47
C SER A 114 -9.77 6.03 18.17
N ALA A 115 -8.68 6.82 18.22
CA ALA A 115 -7.82 7.07 17.07
C ALA A 115 -7.18 5.77 16.56
N PHE A 116 -6.72 4.91 17.49
CA PHE A 116 -6.16 3.63 17.15
C PHE A 116 -7.15 2.76 16.37
N TYR A 117 -8.35 2.50 16.91
CA TYR A 117 -9.32 1.66 16.24
C TYR A 117 -9.80 2.24 14.92
N THR A 118 -9.96 3.56 14.84
CA THR A 118 -10.34 4.22 13.57
C THR A 118 -9.30 3.96 12.48
N VAL A 119 -8.03 4.28 12.74
CA VAL A 119 -6.96 4.11 11.74
C VAL A 119 -6.71 2.62 11.45
N PHE A 120 -6.72 1.78 12.48
CA PHE A 120 -6.56 0.34 12.32
C PHE A 120 -7.62 -0.29 11.42
N LEU A 121 -8.90 0.05 11.61
CA LEU A 121 -10.01 -0.46 10.81
C LEU A 121 -9.97 0.06 9.37
N ILE A 122 -9.53 1.29 9.13
CA ILE A 122 -9.32 1.85 7.78
C ILE A 122 -8.37 0.97 6.95
N PHE A 123 -7.34 0.40 7.57
CA PHE A 123 -6.44 -0.53 6.89
C PHE A 123 -6.92 -1.98 6.94
N LEU A 124 -7.45 -2.42 8.07
CA LEU A 124 -7.84 -3.81 8.28
C LEU A 124 -8.97 -4.24 7.35
N ILE A 125 -10.01 -3.42 7.22
CA ILE A 125 -11.19 -3.76 6.40
C ILE A 125 -10.80 -3.99 4.93
N PRO A 126 -10.08 -3.07 4.25
CA PRO A 126 -9.63 -3.30 2.89
C PRO A 126 -8.72 -4.54 2.75
N VAL A 127 -7.77 -4.73 3.68
CA VAL A 127 -6.86 -5.89 3.62
C VAL A 127 -7.64 -7.20 3.78
N ILE A 128 -8.55 -7.29 4.75
CA ILE A 128 -9.37 -8.49 4.93
C ILE A 128 -10.25 -8.73 3.70
N SER A 129 -10.93 -7.71 3.18
CA SER A 129 -11.79 -7.85 2.01
C SER A 129 -11.02 -8.29 0.76
N MET A 130 -9.78 -7.87 0.62
CA MET A 130 -8.85 -8.33 -0.41
C MET A 130 -8.50 -9.82 -0.23
N PHE A 131 -8.23 -10.26 1.00
CA PHE A 131 -7.97 -11.68 1.31
C PHE A 131 -9.14 -12.60 0.96
N PHE A 132 -10.38 -12.11 1.12
CA PHE A 132 -11.58 -12.85 0.72
C PHE A 132 -11.95 -12.68 -0.77
N GLY A 133 -11.12 -12.00 -1.55
CA GLY A 133 -11.31 -11.86 -2.99
C GLY A 133 -12.42 -10.88 -3.41
N PHE A 134 -12.92 -10.01 -2.51
CA PHE A 134 -13.94 -9.03 -2.86
C PHE A 134 -13.41 -7.93 -3.78
N TRP A 135 -12.12 -7.62 -3.70
CA TRP A 135 -11.42 -6.66 -4.56
C TRP A 135 -9.91 -6.88 -4.51
N SER A 136 -9.20 -6.28 -5.45
CA SER A 136 -7.74 -6.23 -5.44
C SER A 136 -7.25 -4.91 -6.04
N PRO A 137 -6.04 -4.44 -5.70
CA PRO A 137 -5.40 -3.32 -6.40
C PRO A 137 -5.28 -3.54 -7.90
N TYR A 138 -5.10 -4.79 -8.34
CA TYR A 138 -5.13 -5.19 -9.75
C TYR A 138 -6.47 -4.82 -10.40
N ASN A 139 -7.58 -5.41 -9.91
CA ASN A 139 -8.92 -5.17 -10.46
C ASN A 139 -9.33 -3.68 -10.37
N LEU A 140 -8.87 -2.99 -9.33
CA LEU A 140 -9.13 -1.56 -9.16
C LEU A 140 -8.45 -0.73 -10.25
N LEU A 141 -7.16 -0.95 -10.51
CA LEU A 141 -6.42 -0.23 -11.55
C LEU A 141 -6.93 -0.58 -12.93
N GLU A 142 -7.12 -1.87 -13.24
CA GLU A 142 -7.68 -2.33 -14.51
C GLU A 142 -9.03 -1.69 -14.79
N GLY A 143 -9.97 -1.75 -13.83
CA GLY A 143 -11.29 -1.18 -13.99
C GLY A 143 -11.27 0.34 -14.19
N LEU A 144 -10.42 1.07 -13.46
CA LEU A 144 -10.32 2.53 -13.60
C LEU A 144 -9.62 2.94 -14.91
N VAL A 145 -8.58 2.25 -15.31
CA VAL A 145 -7.88 2.52 -16.60
C VAL A 145 -8.84 2.30 -17.76
N ASN A 146 -9.55 1.15 -17.79
CA ASN A 146 -10.52 0.83 -18.85
C ASN A 146 -11.78 1.72 -18.84
N LEU A 147 -12.08 2.38 -17.72
CA LEU A 147 -13.21 3.32 -17.63
C LEU A 147 -12.85 4.71 -18.17
N ILE A 148 -11.59 5.14 -18.02
CA ILE A 148 -11.17 6.53 -18.28
C ILE A 148 -10.53 6.67 -19.66
N PHE A 149 -9.83 5.63 -20.13
CA PHE A 149 -9.09 5.59 -21.39
C PHE A 149 -9.64 4.56 -22.37
#